data_5d3e84d673ceead7f28e27e3e2283264
#
_entry.id   5d3e84d673ceead7f28e27e3e2283264
#
_cell.length_a   1.000
_cell.length_b   1.000
_cell.length_c   1.000
_cell.angle_alpha   90.00
_cell.angle_beta   90.00
_cell.angle_gamma   90.00
#
_symmetry.space_group_name_H-M   'P 1'
#
loop_
_entity.id
_entity.type
_entity.pdbx_description
1 polymer ?
#
loop_
_entity_poly.entity_id
_entity_poly.type
_entity_poly.pdbx_seq_one_letter_code
_entity_poly.pdbx_strand_id
1 'polypeptide(L)'
;MSEAVYSTPEWYLKAQDQDVSSDIGRLTIYHLGFKQAAEGKLIFPPLDFSTQPRAIVDVGTADGLWMRDVQSSISKPAQGEHTFLGTDINTSFFPNTTTHGISYVKQDIKNPPPESWHESFDLINMRMILIAAGSSSAQRAVVNDHIKLLKPGGWIQIGDCDRICPTPETENPRYHDMFTCIRAVCQASGLEPLEAPKMKSWLVEAGLEDVHEMTAMRAVGKRNADEELGRLGVGADLVIAKGFAAGAKGLSPSLKPLPDEKLDSLVQDLETELEDIGAYFPMRFIWGRKPL
;
A
#
# COMPACT_ATOMS: atom_id res chain seq x y z
N MET A 1 12.27 22.16 23.50
CA MET A 1 11.77 21.25 22.46
C MET A 1 10.67 22.02 21.74
N SER A 2 10.93 22.53 20.53
CA SER A 2 9.96 23.25 19.74
C SER A 2 9.03 22.21 19.10
N GLU A 3 7.74 22.28 19.42
CA GLU A 3 6.70 21.59 18.66
C GLU A 3 6.81 22.04 17.21
N ALA A 4 7.17 21.11 16.32
CA ALA A 4 7.06 21.33 14.89
C ALA A 4 5.56 21.42 14.58
N VAL A 5 5.08 22.62 14.38
CA VAL A 5 3.74 22.89 13.82
C VAL A 5 3.78 22.35 12.39
N TYR A 6 3.33 21.12 12.20
CA TYR A 6 3.06 20.59 10.86
C TYR A 6 1.90 21.40 10.29
N SER A 7 2.21 22.38 9.45
CA SER A 7 1.18 23.00 8.63
C SER A 7 0.57 21.90 7.77
N THR A 8 -0.74 21.71 7.89
CA THR A 8 -1.49 20.77 7.06
C THR A 8 -1.19 21.07 5.59
N PRO A 9 -0.56 20.16 4.83
CA PRO A 9 -0.20 20.43 3.45
C PRO A 9 -1.45 20.73 2.60
N GLU A 10 -1.33 21.62 1.61
CA GLU A 10 -2.43 22.01 0.73
C GLU A 10 -3.13 20.82 0.03
N TRP A 11 -2.39 19.72 -0.21
CA TRP A 11 -2.93 18.47 -0.75
C TRP A 11 -3.79 17.70 0.27
N TYR A 12 -3.55 17.84 1.58
CA TYR A 12 -4.39 17.25 2.63
C TYR A 12 -5.76 17.92 2.69
N LEU A 13 -5.82 19.24 2.51
CA LEU A 13 -7.08 19.97 2.42
C LEU A 13 -7.89 19.52 1.20
N LYS A 14 -7.22 19.15 0.09
CA LYS A 14 -7.87 18.57 -1.09
C LYS A 14 -8.36 17.13 -0.87
N ALA A 15 -7.82 16.41 0.11
CA ALA A 15 -8.31 15.07 0.45
C ALA A 15 -9.70 15.09 1.12
N GLN A 16 -10.09 16.20 1.76
CA GLN A 16 -11.42 16.36 2.36
C GLN A 16 -12.55 16.38 1.32
N ASP A 17 -12.23 16.80 0.08
CA ASP A 17 -13.17 16.79 -1.05
C ASP A 17 -13.12 15.46 -1.85
N GLN A 18 -12.33 14.48 -1.43
CA GLN A 18 -12.22 13.21 -2.15
C GLN A 18 -13.50 12.37 -1.96
N ASP A 19 -14.06 11.98 -3.08
CA ASP A 19 -15.10 10.96 -3.11
C ASP A 19 -14.48 9.59 -2.78
N VAL A 20 -14.59 9.18 -1.50
CA VAL A 20 -14.06 7.89 -1.02
C VAL A 20 -14.69 6.68 -1.72
N SER A 21 -15.81 6.86 -2.42
CA SER A 21 -16.42 5.81 -3.24
C SER A 21 -15.64 5.56 -4.53
N SER A 22 -14.82 6.51 -4.97
CA SER A 22 -13.90 6.35 -6.11
C SER A 22 -12.64 5.59 -5.69
N ASP A 23 -12.04 4.83 -6.61
CA ASP A 23 -10.78 4.13 -6.35
C ASP A 23 -9.67 5.08 -5.94
N ILE A 24 -9.51 6.20 -6.62
CA ILE A 24 -8.47 7.19 -6.31
C ILE A 24 -8.70 7.84 -4.94
N GLY A 25 -9.94 8.22 -4.61
CA GLY A 25 -10.27 8.78 -3.30
C GLY A 25 -9.93 7.79 -2.18
N ARG A 26 -10.33 6.54 -2.31
CA ARG A 26 -10.01 5.47 -1.35
C ARG A 26 -8.48 5.26 -1.22
N LEU A 27 -7.74 5.20 -2.34
CA LEU A 27 -6.28 5.04 -2.32
C LEU A 27 -5.58 6.26 -1.68
N THR A 28 -6.11 7.47 -1.88
CA THR A 28 -5.64 8.68 -1.20
C THR A 28 -5.78 8.54 0.32
N ILE A 29 -6.94 8.12 0.82
CA ILE A 29 -7.17 7.93 2.27
C ILE A 29 -6.24 6.84 2.83
N TYR A 30 -6.03 5.75 2.11
CA TYR A 30 -5.05 4.74 2.52
C TYR A 30 -3.62 5.30 2.58
N HIS A 31 -3.21 6.10 1.57
CA HIS A 31 -1.90 6.74 1.57
C HIS A 31 -1.69 7.61 2.82
N LEU A 32 -2.66 8.45 3.14
CA LEU A 32 -2.61 9.34 4.31
C LEU A 32 -2.55 8.55 5.62
N GLY A 33 -3.41 7.54 5.77
CA GLY A 33 -3.46 6.70 6.95
C GLY A 33 -2.17 5.88 7.17
N PHE A 34 -1.57 5.37 6.10
CA PHE A 34 -0.27 4.67 6.19
C PHE A 34 0.88 5.61 6.49
N LYS A 35 0.88 6.80 5.90
CA LYS A 35 1.86 7.84 6.22
C LYS A 35 1.77 8.26 7.69
N GLN A 36 0.56 8.48 8.22
CA GLN A 36 0.32 8.75 9.63
C GLN A 36 0.84 7.61 10.51
N ALA A 37 0.48 6.35 10.20
CA ALA A 37 0.90 5.17 10.94
C ALA A 37 2.42 4.95 10.93
N ALA A 38 3.10 5.41 9.88
CA ALA A 38 4.55 5.37 9.73
C ALA A 38 5.24 6.66 10.22
N GLU A 39 4.58 7.47 11.05
CA GLU A 39 5.13 8.73 11.60
C GLU A 39 5.63 9.69 10.51
N GLY A 40 4.93 9.77 9.41
CA GLY A 40 5.26 10.61 8.25
C GLY A 40 6.29 10.03 7.28
N LYS A 41 6.86 8.86 7.56
CA LYS A 41 7.85 8.22 6.68
C LYS A 41 7.19 7.65 5.43
N LEU A 42 7.78 7.99 4.28
CA LEU A 42 7.43 7.42 2.97
C LEU A 42 8.57 6.54 2.41
N ILE A 43 9.78 6.74 2.90
CA ILE A 43 10.99 5.99 2.53
C ILE A 43 11.60 5.44 3.81
N PHE A 44 11.80 4.14 3.86
CA PHE A 44 12.36 3.42 5.00
C PHE A 44 13.87 3.17 4.88
N PRO A 45 14.42 2.90 3.68
CA PRO A 45 15.86 2.79 3.47
C PRO A 45 16.61 4.06 3.85
N PRO A 46 17.85 3.95 4.38
CA PRO A 46 18.70 5.10 4.73
C PRO A 46 19.39 5.69 3.49
N LEU A 47 18.59 6.15 2.50
CA LEU A 47 19.09 6.78 1.28
C LEU A 47 19.36 8.26 1.52
N ASP A 48 20.54 8.71 1.09
CA ASP A 48 20.85 10.14 1.00
C ASP A 48 20.39 10.70 -0.35
N PHE A 49 19.50 11.68 -0.29
CA PHE A 49 18.96 12.39 -1.45
C PHE A 49 19.65 13.73 -1.73
N SER A 50 20.51 14.20 -0.83
CA SER A 50 21.16 15.52 -0.96
C SER A 50 22.40 15.53 -1.84
N THR A 51 23.10 14.40 -1.96
CA THR A 51 24.41 14.34 -2.60
C THR A 51 24.34 14.16 -4.12
N GLN A 52 23.44 13.32 -4.60
CA GLN A 52 23.33 13.00 -6.03
C GLN A 52 21.88 12.70 -6.45
N PRO A 53 21.56 12.87 -7.75
CA PRO A 53 20.27 12.45 -8.29
C PRO A 53 20.00 10.97 -8.05
N ARG A 54 18.74 10.64 -7.74
CA ARG A 54 18.27 9.28 -7.57
C ARG A 54 17.19 8.97 -8.59
N ALA A 55 17.23 7.76 -9.13
CA ALA A 55 16.17 7.20 -9.96
C ALA A 55 15.29 6.29 -9.11
N ILE A 56 14.00 6.58 -9.07
CA ILE A 56 13.04 5.93 -8.20
C ILE A 56 11.91 5.34 -9.06
N VAL A 57 11.51 4.10 -8.80
CA VAL A 57 10.31 3.53 -9.43
C VAL A 57 9.26 3.17 -8.39
N ASP A 58 8.01 3.53 -8.67
CA ASP A 58 6.82 3.21 -7.88
C ASP A 58 5.95 2.22 -8.67
N VAL A 59 5.86 0.99 -8.19
CA VAL A 59 5.16 -0.13 -8.85
C VAL A 59 3.73 -0.23 -8.33
N GLY A 60 2.74 -0.15 -9.22
CA GLY A 60 1.33 -0.01 -8.86
C GLY A 60 1.04 1.40 -8.35
N THR A 61 1.52 2.39 -9.08
CA THR A 61 1.56 3.80 -8.66
C THR A 61 0.20 4.48 -8.59
N ALA A 62 -0.84 3.90 -9.20
CA ALA A 62 -2.15 4.51 -9.39
C ALA A 62 -2.03 5.93 -10.03
N ASP A 63 -2.44 6.98 -9.32
CA ASP A 63 -2.31 8.37 -9.78
C ASP A 63 -0.95 9.02 -9.50
N GLY A 64 -0.01 8.29 -8.88
CA GLY A 64 1.32 8.77 -8.53
C GLY A 64 1.38 9.64 -7.27
N LEU A 65 0.38 9.58 -6.40
CA LEU A 65 0.35 10.37 -5.16
C LEU A 65 1.59 10.11 -4.30
N TRP A 66 2.01 8.85 -4.14
CA TRP A 66 3.20 8.53 -3.35
C TRP A 66 4.47 9.21 -3.91
N MET A 67 4.65 9.18 -5.23
CA MET A 67 5.81 9.82 -5.87
C MET A 67 5.82 11.34 -5.66
N ARG A 68 4.65 12.00 -5.81
CA ARG A 68 4.52 13.45 -5.59
C ARG A 68 4.80 13.82 -4.14
N ASP A 69 4.31 13.03 -3.19
CA ASP A 69 4.54 13.27 -1.76
C ASP A 69 6.01 13.05 -1.40
N VAL A 70 6.65 11.99 -1.89
CA VAL A 70 8.09 11.76 -1.74
C VAL A 70 8.88 12.92 -2.33
N GLN A 71 8.60 13.31 -3.58
CA GLN A 71 9.32 14.40 -4.25
C GLN A 71 9.27 15.72 -3.45
N SER A 72 8.14 15.99 -2.79
CA SER A 72 7.96 17.19 -1.97
C SER A 72 8.68 17.11 -0.61
N SER A 73 8.98 15.90 -0.13
CA SER A 73 9.52 15.65 1.22
C SER A 73 11.03 15.40 1.26
N ILE A 74 11.64 15.01 0.14
CA ILE A 74 13.08 14.71 0.08
C ILE A 74 13.91 15.94 -0.28
N SER A 75 15.18 15.93 0.14
CA SER A 75 16.14 16.99 -0.23
C SER A 75 16.41 17.00 -1.72
N LYS A 76 16.61 18.18 -2.30
CA LYS A 76 17.11 18.30 -3.67
C LYS A 76 18.60 17.95 -3.70
N PRO A 77 19.08 17.25 -4.76
CA PRO A 77 20.50 16.97 -4.89
C PRO A 77 21.29 18.23 -5.19
N ALA A 78 22.59 18.20 -4.88
CA ALA A 78 23.49 19.33 -5.12
C ALA A 78 23.57 19.71 -6.63
N GLN A 79 23.43 18.73 -7.52
CA GLN A 79 23.38 18.91 -8.96
C GLN A 79 22.40 17.92 -9.59
N GLY A 80 21.70 18.34 -10.65
CA GLY A 80 20.71 17.54 -11.34
C GLY A 80 19.38 17.44 -10.57
N GLU A 81 18.57 16.44 -10.89
CA GLU A 81 17.26 16.24 -10.31
C GLU A 81 16.97 14.75 -10.12
N HIS A 82 16.16 14.43 -9.11
CA HIS A 82 15.63 13.08 -8.97
C HIS A 82 14.63 12.78 -10.08
N THR A 83 14.60 11.53 -10.51
CA THR A 83 13.65 11.03 -11.49
C THR A 83 12.75 9.98 -10.88
N PHE A 84 11.47 10.05 -11.20
CA PHE A 84 10.45 9.12 -10.74
C PHE A 84 9.77 8.46 -11.93
N LEU A 85 9.62 7.16 -11.87
CA LEU A 85 8.85 6.37 -12.83
C LEU A 85 7.71 5.68 -12.10
N GLY A 86 6.47 6.01 -12.44
CA GLY A 86 5.30 5.30 -11.95
C GLY A 86 4.85 4.24 -12.95
N THR A 87 4.57 3.03 -12.49
CA THR A 87 4.02 1.97 -13.33
C THR A 87 2.69 1.49 -12.81
N ASP A 88 1.72 1.28 -13.69
CA ASP A 88 0.42 0.71 -13.36
C ASP A 88 -0.19 0.04 -14.59
N ILE A 89 -1.05 -0.97 -14.39
CA ILE A 89 -1.81 -1.60 -15.47
C ILE A 89 -2.95 -0.69 -15.93
N ASN A 90 -3.54 0.09 -15.02
CA ASN A 90 -4.66 0.98 -15.29
C ASN A 90 -4.18 2.40 -15.58
N THR A 91 -3.96 2.70 -16.85
CA THR A 91 -3.50 4.03 -17.29
C THR A 91 -4.55 5.14 -17.12
N SER A 92 -5.82 4.82 -16.84
CA SER A 92 -6.84 5.84 -16.58
C SER A 92 -6.62 6.57 -15.25
N PHE A 93 -5.81 6.02 -14.36
CA PHE A 93 -5.39 6.66 -13.12
C PHE A 93 -4.29 7.71 -13.32
N PHE A 94 -3.54 7.63 -14.42
CA PHE A 94 -2.43 8.55 -14.64
C PHE A 94 -2.93 9.99 -14.79
N PRO A 95 -2.26 10.96 -14.16
CA PRO A 95 -2.69 12.35 -14.24
C PRO A 95 -2.55 12.90 -15.66
N ASN A 96 -3.50 13.73 -16.07
CA ASN A 96 -3.47 14.40 -17.37
C ASN A 96 -2.35 15.44 -17.49
N THR A 97 -1.84 15.91 -16.34
CA THR A 97 -0.73 16.87 -16.27
C THR A 97 0.49 16.22 -15.66
N THR A 98 1.61 16.31 -16.33
CA THR A 98 2.87 15.77 -15.83
C THR A 98 3.50 16.69 -14.79
N THR A 99 3.96 16.12 -13.69
CA THR A 99 4.82 16.81 -12.72
C THR A 99 6.27 16.66 -13.21
N HIS A 100 7.04 17.74 -13.13
CA HIS A 100 8.46 17.71 -13.55
C HIS A 100 9.23 16.62 -12.78
N GLY A 101 10.02 15.84 -13.50
CA GLY A 101 10.77 14.70 -12.92
C GLY A 101 9.95 13.43 -12.69
N ILE A 102 8.63 13.42 -12.94
CA ILE A 102 7.78 12.26 -12.81
C ILE A 102 7.27 11.81 -14.18
N SER A 103 7.40 10.53 -14.47
CA SER A 103 6.89 9.89 -15.69
C SER A 103 6.04 8.66 -15.34
N TYR A 104 5.17 8.24 -16.27
CA TYR A 104 4.26 7.12 -16.09
C TYR A 104 4.32 6.17 -17.28
N VAL A 105 4.31 4.86 -17.00
CA VAL A 105 4.33 3.82 -18.02
C VAL A 105 3.34 2.71 -17.67
N LYS A 106 2.60 2.23 -18.66
CA LYS A 106 1.75 1.05 -18.49
C LYS A 106 2.62 -0.19 -18.30
N GLN A 107 2.46 -0.88 -17.18
CA GLN A 107 3.12 -2.15 -16.86
C GLN A 107 2.18 -3.04 -16.07
N ASP A 108 1.97 -4.27 -16.54
CA ASP A 108 1.29 -5.31 -15.76
C ASP A 108 2.33 -6.00 -14.87
N ILE A 109 2.11 -5.97 -13.57
CA ILE A 109 3.02 -6.59 -12.58
C ILE A 109 3.23 -8.10 -12.81
N LYS A 110 2.29 -8.77 -13.50
CA LYS A 110 2.39 -10.20 -13.86
C LYS A 110 3.43 -10.47 -14.94
N ASN A 111 3.85 -9.45 -15.66
CA ASN A 111 4.87 -9.55 -16.69
C ASN A 111 6.20 -9.00 -16.16
N PRO A 112 7.34 -9.64 -16.47
CA PRO A 112 8.63 -9.10 -16.12
C PRO A 112 8.80 -7.66 -16.66
N PRO A 113 9.43 -6.75 -15.89
CA PRO A 113 9.77 -5.42 -16.38
C PRO A 113 10.76 -5.52 -17.57
N PRO A 114 10.82 -4.48 -18.44
CA PRO A 114 11.76 -4.44 -19.55
C PRO A 114 13.22 -4.63 -19.12
N GLU A 115 13.98 -5.45 -19.83
CA GLU A 115 15.41 -5.67 -19.55
C GLU A 115 16.23 -4.37 -19.59
N SER A 116 15.81 -3.39 -20.42
CA SER A 116 16.43 -2.06 -20.49
C SER A 116 16.37 -1.27 -19.19
N TRP A 117 15.56 -1.71 -18.22
CA TRP A 117 15.46 -1.10 -16.89
C TRP A 117 16.35 -1.77 -15.84
N HIS A 118 17.04 -2.87 -16.20
CA HIS A 118 17.99 -3.52 -15.28
C HIS A 118 19.04 -2.53 -14.79
N GLU A 119 19.35 -2.59 -13.51
CA GLU A 119 20.34 -1.76 -12.82
C GLU A 119 20.18 -0.24 -13.04
N SER A 120 18.92 0.22 -13.17
CA SER A 120 18.62 1.62 -13.48
C SER A 120 18.11 2.42 -12.27
N PHE A 121 17.64 1.77 -11.21
CA PHE A 121 16.98 2.45 -10.10
C PHE A 121 17.77 2.38 -8.79
N ASP A 122 17.74 3.47 -8.05
CA ASP A 122 18.31 3.58 -6.69
C ASP A 122 17.32 3.12 -5.63
N LEU A 123 15.99 3.26 -5.92
CA LEU A 123 14.91 2.85 -5.02
C LEU A 123 13.74 2.28 -5.82
N ILE A 124 13.24 1.13 -5.37
CA ILE A 124 11.97 0.55 -5.81
C ILE A 124 10.99 0.61 -4.66
N ASN A 125 9.79 1.16 -4.91
CA ASN A 125 8.66 1.11 -4.00
C ASN A 125 7.56 0.22 -4.56
N MET A 126 7.03 -0.66 -3.72
CA MET A 126 5.87 -1.50 -4.00
C MET A 126 4.93 -1.42 -2.79
N ARG A 127 3.66 -1.03 -3.02
CA ARG A 127 2.72 -0.92 -1.90
C ARG A 127 1.34 -1.46 -2.26
N MET A 128 0.88 -2.47 -1.48
CA MET A 128 -0.45 -3.09 -1.62
C MET A 128 -0.74 -3.65 -3.02
N ILE A 129 0.29 -4.12 -3.72
CA ILE A 129 0.18 -4.56 -5.12
C ILE A 129 0.46 -6.06 -5.32
N LEU A 130 1.23 -6.70 -4.42
CA LEU A 130 1.71 -8.07 -4.64
C LEU A 130 0.61 -9.11 -4.80
N ILE A 131 -0.53 -8.93 -4.13
CA ILE A 131 -1.68 -9.85 -4.29
C ILE A 131 -2.16 -9.94 -5.74
N ALA A 132 -2.02 -8.88 -6.53
CA ALA A 132 -2.41 -8.87 -7.94
C ALA A 132 -1.60 -9.87 -8.80
N ALA A 133 -0.43 -10.29 -8.34
CA ALA A 133 0.37 -11.31 -9.03
C ALA A 133 -0.25 -12.71 -8.94
N GLY A 134 -1.12 -13.00 -7.95
CA GLY A 134 -1.79 -14.29 -7.80
C GLY A 134 -1.20 -15.15 -6.69
N SER A 135 -0.60 -16.29 -7.03
CA SER A 135 -0.03 -17.22 -6.03
C SER A 135 1.19 -16.66 -5.31
N SER A 136 1.51 -17.20 -4.13
CA SER A 136 2.70 -16.83 -3.36
C SER A 136 3.99 -16.97 -4.17
N SER A 137 4.09 -18.01 -5.01
CA SER A 137 5.22 -18.18 -5.92
C SER A 137 5.31 -17.12 -6.99
N ALA A 138 4.17 -16.66 -7.54
CA ALA A 138 4.11 -15.57 -8.51
C ALA A 138 4.45 -14.23 -7.85
N GLN A 139 3.96 -13.98 -6.64
CA GLN A 139 4.30 -12.79 -5.85
C GLN A 139 5.80 -12.71 -5.60
N ARG A 140 6.43 -13.84 -5.20
CA ARG A 140 7.88 -13.93 -5.03
C ARG A 140 8.64 -13.70 -6.34
N ALA A 141 8.17 -14.27 -7.47
CA ALA A 141 8.77 -14.05 -8.77
C ALA A 141 8.77 -12.56 -9.17
N VAL A 142 7.64 -11.86 -8.93
CA VAL A 142 7.54 -10.41 -9.13
C VAL A 142 8.59 -9.65 -8.33
N VAL A 143 8.76 -9.97 -7.05
CA VAL A 143 9.81 -9.34 -6.21
C VAL A 143 11.19 -9.57 -6.80
N ASN A 144 11.50 -10.82 -7.19
CA ASN A 144 12.80 -11.17 -7.76
C ASN A 144 13.07 -10.45 -9.10
N ASP A 145 12.06 -10.30 -9.95
CA ASP A 145 12.21 -9.58 -11.22
C ASP A 145 12.44 -8.09 -11.01
N HIS A 146 11.79 -7.48 -10.01
CA HIS A 146 12.02 -6.07 -9.69
C HIS A 146 13.38 -5.84 -9.03
N ILE A 147 13.92 -6.77 -8.24
CA ILE A 147 15.28 -6.65 -7.67
C ILE A 147 16.33 -6.50 -8.78
N LYS A 148 16.12 -7.06 -9.98
CA LYS A 148 17.03 -6.90 -11.13
C LYS A 148 17.12 -5.46 -11.60
N LEU A 149 16.11 -4.65 -11.35
CA LEU A 149 16.06 -3.24 -11.73
C LEU A 149 16.96 -2.35 -10.84
N LEU A 150 17.33 -2.84 -9.65
CA LEU A 150 18.17 -2.09 -8.73
C LEU A 150 19.61 -2.01 -9.23
N LYS A 151 20.18 -0.82 -9.17
CA LYS A 151 21.63 -0.62 -9.23
C LYS A 151 22.31 -1.40 -8.10
N PRO A 152 23.59 -1.78 -8.23
CA PRO A 152 24.39 -2.17 -7.07
C PRO A 152 24.27 -1.11 -5.96
N GLY A 153 24.02 -1.53 -4.71
CA GLY A 153 23.77 -0.63 -3.59
C GLY A 153 22.38 0.01 -3.53
N GLY A 154 21.51 -0.22 -4.52
CA GLY A 154 20.14 0.25 -4.55
C GLY A 154 19.24 -0.50 -3.57
N TRP A 155 18.07 0.05 -3.26
CA TRP A 155 17.14 -0.45 -2.25
C TRP A 155 15.77 -0.79 -2.84
N ILE A 156 15.15 -1.84 -2.34
CA ILE A 156 13.72 -2.11 -2.52
C ILE A 156 13.01 -1.94 -1.19
N GLN A 157 11.83 -1.32 -1.22
CA GLN A 157 10.90 -1.32 -0.09
C GLN A 157 9.54 -1.86 -0.54
N ILE A 158 8.93 -2.68 0.31
CA ILE A 158 7.63 -3.29 0.08
C ILE A 158 6.74 -3.00 1.28
N GLY A 159 5.57 -2.42 1.04
CA GLY A 159 4.54 -2.19 2.06
C GLY A 159 3.30 -3.01 1.72
N ASP A 160 2.91 -3.96 2.56
CA ASP A 160 1.68 -4.73 2.37
C ASP A 160 1.09 -5.16 3.72
N CYS A 161 -0.07 -5.79 3.73
CA CYS A 161 -0.75 -6.22 4.95
C CYS A 161 -0.91 -7.74 5.00
N ASP A 162 -0.96 -8.27 6.22
CA ASP A 162 -1.16 -9.70 6.47
C ASP A 162 -2.59 -10.17 6.18
N ARG A 163 -3.52 -9.27 5.91
CA ARG A 163 -4.97 -9.50 5.75
C ARG A 163 -5.57 -10.31 6.90
N ILE A 164 -5.05 -10.05 8.09
CA ILE A 164 -5.50 -10.60 9.36
C ILE A 164 -5.80 -9.41 10.27
N CYS A 165 -6.97 -9.41 10.90
CA CYS A 165 -7.31 -8.38 11.87
C CYS A 165 -6.35 -8.47 13.07
N PRO A 166 -5.67 -7.37 13.45
CA PRO A 166 -4.67 -7.39 14.51
C PRO A 166 -5.27 -7.36 15.93
N THR A 167 -6.56 -6.99 16.06
CA THR A 167 -7.27 -6.94 17.33
C THR A 167 -7.99 -8.26 17.62
N PRO A 168 -8.32 -8.60 18.87
CA PRO A 168 -9.12 -9.77 19.21
C PRO A 168 -10.49 -9.73 18.52
N GLU A 169 -11.01 -10.89 18.09
CA GLU A 169 -12.34 -10.99 17.49
C GLU A 169 -13.45 -10.52 18.44
N THR A 170 -13.27 -10.72 19.76
CA THR A 170 -14.20 -10.23 20.80
C THR A 170 -14.29 -8.70 20.86
N GLU A 171 -13.28 -7.99 20.34
CA GLU A 171 -13.24 -6.53 20.31
C GLU A 171 -13.76 -5.97 18.99
N ASN A 172 -13.35 -6.56 17.85
CA ASN A 172 -13.72 -6.11 16.51
C ASN A 172 -14.32 -7.25 15.65
N PRO A 173 -15.47 -7.86 16.02
CA PRO A 173 -16.00 -9.01 15.31
C PRO A 173 -16.34 -8.70 13.84
N ARG A 174 -16.82 -7.50 13.52
CA ARG A 174 -17.19 -7.14 12.14
C ARG A 174 -15.97 -6.86 11.28
N TYR A 175 -14.93 -6.28 11.86
CA TYR A 175 -13.66 -6.10 11.16
C TYR A 175 -13.00 -7.45 10.85
N HIS A 176 -13.10 -8.45 11.76
CA HIS A 176 -12.72 -9.84 11.51
C HIS A 176 -13.54 -10.48 10.39
N ASP A 177 -14.87 -10.28 10.39
CA ASP A 177 -15.77 -10.76 9.33
C ASP A 177 -15.36 -10.17 7.96
N MET A 178 -15.00 -8.88 7.87
CA MET A 178 -14.48 -8.26 6.66
C MET A 178 -13.19 -8.92 6.15
N PHE A 179 -12.19 -9.11 7.02
CA PHE A 179 -10.95 -9.80 6.63
C PHE A 179 -11.20 -11.24 6.20
N THR A 180 -12.16 -11.90 6.81
CA THR A 180 -12.57 -13.26 6.46
C THR A 180 -13.18 -13.32 5.05
N CYS A 181 -14.03 -12.33 4.70
CA CYS A 181 -14.56 -12.19 3.34
C CYS A 181 -13.44 -11.91 2.33
N ILE A 182 -12.50 -11.00 2.64
CA ILE A 182 -11.35 -10.68 1.78
C ILE A 182 -10.57 -11.96 1.46
N ARG A 183 -10.19 -12.74 2.48
CA ARG A 183 -9.42 -13.99 2.28
C ARG A 183 -10.18 -15.00 1.42
N ALA A 184 -11.46 -15.24 1.72
CA ALA A 184 -12.25 -16.22 0.99
C ALA A 184 -12.43 -15.86 -0.50
N VAL A 185 -12.76 -14.60 -0.79
CA VAL A 185 -12.94 -14.12 -2.18
C VAL A 185 -11.61 -14.14 -2.93
N CYS A 186 -10.52 -13.71 -2.31
CA CYS A 186 -9.20 -13.77 -2.92
C CYS A 186 -8.83 -15.22 -3.26
N GLN A 187 -8.95 -16.16 -2.32
CA GLN A 187 -8.64 -17.57 -2.55
C GLN A 187 -9.50 -18.18 -3.66
N ALA A 188 -10.80 -17.90 -3.67
CA ALA A 188 -11.71 -18.36 -4.72
C ALA A 188 -11.35 -17.80 -6.11
N SER A 189 -10.70 -16.64 -6.15
CA SER A 189 -10.22 -15.98 -7.37
C SER A 189 -8.78 -16.39 -7.75
N GLY A 190 -8.17 -17.36 -7.06
CA GLY A 190 -6.78 -17.77 -7.30
C GLY A 190 -5.73 -16.77 -6.82
N LEU A 191 -6.14 -15.79 -5.99
CA LEU A 191 -5.25 -14.83 -5.36
C LEU A 191 -4.90 -15.34 -3.97
N GLU A 192 -3.65 -15.72 -3.74
CA GLU A 192 -3.23 -16.09 -2.39
C GLU A 192 -3.06 -14.84 -1.53
N PRO A 193 -3.72 -14.78 -0.35
CA PRO A 193 -3.48 -13.72 0.59
C PRO A 193 -1.99 -13.64 0.92
N LEU A 194 -1.43 -12.43 0.86
CA LEU A 194 -0.02 -12.24 1.13
C LEU A 194 0.30 -12.68 2.56
N GLU A 195 1.28 -13.56 2.68
CA GLU A 195 1.91 -13.84 3.96
C GLU A 195 3.05 -12.84 4.16
N ALA A 196 2.71 -11.61 4.60
CA ALA A 196 3.68 -10.54 4.73
C ALA A 196 4.93 -10.92 5.58
N PRO A 197 4.86 -11.78 6.60
CA PRO A 197 6.06 -12.29 7.27
C PRO A 197 7.05 -13.02 6.34
N LYS A 198 6.59 -13.61 5.24
CA LYS A 198 7.47 -14.27 4.27
C LYS A 198 8.25 -13.29 3.39
N MET A 199 7.79 -12.06 3.22
CA MET A 199 8.47 -11.09 2.35
C MET A 199 9.91 -10.82 2.79
N LYS A 200 10.16 -10.80 4.09
CA LYS A 200 11.53 -10.64 4.60
C LYS A 200 12.44 -11.78 4.15
N SER A 201 11.97 -13.02 4.25
CA SER A 201 12.74 -14.19 3.80
C SER A 201 12.97 -14.16 2.29
N TRP A 202 12.00 -13.68 1.49
CA TRP A 202 12.18 -13.54 0.04
C TRP A 202 13.33 -12.60 -0.32
N LEU A 203 13.46 -11.46 0.39
CA LEU A 203 14.56 -10.53 0.15
C LEU A 203 15.91 -11.14 0.56
N VAL A 204 15.96 -11.82 1.72
CA VAL A 204 17.19 -12.51 2.16
C VAL A 204 17.59 -13.62 1.20
N GLU A 205 16.64 -14.45 0.77
CA GLU A 205 16.87 -15.55 -0.16
C GLU A 205 17.24 -15.06 -1.59
N ALA A 206 16.82 -13.83 -1.95
CA ALA A 206 17.24 -13.17 -3.18
C ALA A 206 18.64 -12.54 -3.08
N GLY A 207 19.33 -12.67 -1.93
CA GLY A 207 20.69 -12.20 -1.71
C GLY A 207 20.78 -10.71 -1.35
N LEU A 208 19.70 -10.06 -0.90
CA LEU A 208 19.76 -8.70 -0.41
C LEU A 208 20.41 -8.65 0.97
N GLU A 209 21.13 -7.56 1.22
CA GLU A 209 21.76 -7.22 2.49
C GLU A 209 20.91 -6.17 3.25
N ASP A 210 21.22 -5.94 4.52
CA ASP A 210 20.56 -4.93 5.36
C ASP A 210 19.02 -5.04 5.29
N VAL A 211 18.51 -6.28 5.41
CA VAL A 211 17.07 -6.54 5.32
C VAL A 211 16.40 -6.27 6.66
N HIS A 212 15.53 -5.29 6.67
CA HIS A 212 14.78 -4.84 7.84
C HIS A 212 13.28 -4.96 7.63
N GLU A 213 12.53 -4.91 8.73
CA GLU A 213 11.07 -4.82 8.70
C GLU A 213 10.54 -3.93 9.83
N MET A 214 9.38 -3.34 9.59
CA MET A 214 8.61 -2.56 10.54
C MET A 214 7.13 -2.85 10.36
N THR A 215 6.38 -2.94 11.44
CA THR A 215 4.91 -2.99 11.40
C THR A 215 4.35 -1.66 11.87
N ALA A 216 3.40 -1.12 11.12
CA ALA A 216 2.66 0.07 11.47
C ALA A 216 1.15 -0.24 11.49
N MET A 217 0.41 0.38 12.41
CA MET A 217 -1.02 0.17 12.57
C MET A 217 -1.77 1.43 12.12
N ARG A 218 -2.44 1.38 10.96
CA ARG A 218 -3.33 2.45 10.54
C ARG A 218 -4.57 2.42 11.43
N ALA A 219 -4.76 3.46 12.23
CA ALA A 219 -5.96 3.63 13.03
C ALA A 219 -7.15 4.03 12.14
N VAL A 220 -8.31 3.41 12.37
CA VAL A 220 -9.55 3.61 11.62
C VAL A 220 -10.67 4.00 12.58
N GLY A 221 -11.51 4.92 12.15
CA GLY A 221 -12.65 5.37 12.95
C GLY A 221 -12.24 5.95 14.30
N LYS A 222 -12.91 5.55 15.35
CA LYS A 222 -12.72 6.06 16.73
C LYS A 222 -11.30 5.97 17.27
N ARG A 223 -10.47 5.07 16.73
CA ARG A 223 -9.08 4.91 17.18
C ARG A 223 -8.11 5.92 16.55
N ASN A 224 -8.54 6.64 15.51
CA ASN A 224 -7.66 7.64 14.89
C ASN A 224 -7.70 8.94 15.70
N ALA A 225 -6.52 9.45 16.08
CA ALA A 225 -6.42 10.72 16.80
C ALA A 225 -6.82 11.94 15.94
N ASP A 226 -6.71 11.82 14.62
CA ASP A 226 -7.28 12.76 13.65
C ASP A 226 -8.69 12.29 13.30
N GLU A 227 -9.70 12.97 13.85
CA GLU A 227 -11.11 12.58 13.71
C GLU A 227 -11.55 12.53 12.25
N GLU A 228 -11.12 13.48 11.42
CA GLU A 228 -11.48 13.54 10.01
C GLU A 228 -10.83 12.39 9.22
N LEU A 229 -9.55 12.12 9.43
CA LEU A 229 -8.89 10.98 8.80
C LEU A 229 -9.49 9.65 9.31
N GLY A 230 -9.89 9.58 10.57
CA GLY A 230 -10.62 8.44 11.13
C GLY A 230 -11.93 8.19 10.40
N ARG A 231 -12.76 9.22 10.24
CA ARG A 231 -14.03 9.17 9.53
C ARG A 231 -13.87 8.79 8.05
N LEU A 232 -12.91 9.41 7.36
CA LEU A 232 -12.59 9.07 5.96
C LEU A 232 -12.09 7.61 5.84
N GLY A 233 -11.32 7.15 6.82
CA GLY A 233 -10.85 5.77 6.92
C GLY A 233 -12.00 4.77 7.04
N VAL A 234 -13.04 5.09 7.81
CA VAL A 234 -14.28 4.27 7.87
C VAL A 234 -14.87 4.15 6.46
N GLY A 235 -15.14 5.27 5.78
CA GLY A 235 -15.70 5.25 4.43
C GLY A 235 -14.88 4.41 3.45
N ALA A 236 -13.55 4.51 3.49
CA ALA A 236 -12.66 3.75 2.63
C ALA A 236 -12.73 2.23 2.91
N ASP A 237 -12.79 1.83 4.19
CA ASP A 237 -12.89 0.41 4.57
C ASP A 237 -14.28 -0.17 4.26
N LEU A 238 -15.36 0.63 4.37
CA LEU A 238 -16.72 0.21 4.00
C LEU A 238 -16.85 -0.07 2.48
N VAL A 239 -16.16 0.67 1.62
CA VAL A 239 -16.10 0.35 0.17
C VAL A 239 -15.50 -1.03 -0.05
N ILE A 240 -14.42 -1.36 0.65
CA ILE A 240 -13.79 -2.69 0.61
C ILE A 240 -14.75 -3.75 1.14
N ALA A 241 -15.33 -3.53 2.32
CA ALA A 241 -16.27 -4.46 2.94
C ALA A 241 -17.47 -4.77 2.02
N LYS A 242 -18.05 -3.74 1.38
CA LYS A 242 -19.16 -3.88 0.42
C LYS A 242 -18.78 -4.77 -0.77
N GLY A 243 -17.63 -4.53 -1.38
CA GLY A 243 -17.16 -5.32 -2.51
C GLY A 243 -16.91 -6.78 -2.15
N PHE A 244 -16.23 -7.03 -1.04
CA PHE A 244 -15.90 -8.39 -0.61
C PHE A 244 -17.10 -9.13 -0.01
N ALA A 245 -18.04 -8.46 0.66
CA ALA A 245 -19.29 -9.08 1.08
C ALA A 245 -20.13 -9.54 -0.12
N ALA A 246 -20.25 -8.69 -1.15
CA ALA A 246 -20.93 -9.06 -2.40
C ALA A 246 -20.24 -10.24 -3.11
N GLY A 247 -18.89 -10.21 -3.20
CA GLY A 247 -18.11 -11.32 -3.74
C GLY A 247 -18.31 -12.60 -2.95
N ALA A 248 -18.29 -12.55 -1.62
CA ALA A 248 -18.49 -13.69 -0.73
C ALA A 248 -19.89 -14.32 -0.88
N LYS A 249 -20.94 -13.50 -1.08
CA LYS A 249 -22.29 -13.99 -1.40
C LYS A 249 -22.34 -14.80 -2.70
N GLY A 250 -21.55 -14.42 -3.69
CA GLY A 250 -21.48 -15.12 -4.98
C GLY A 250 -20.73 -16.45 -4.93
N LEU A 251 -20.05 -16.79 -3.83
CA LEU A 251 -19.33 -18.05 -3.69
C LEU A 251 -20.31 -19.24 -3.54
N SER A 252 -19.82 -20.42 -3.93
CA SER A 252 -20.57 -21.66 -3.66
C SER A 252 -20.77 -21.86 -2.15
N PRO A 253 -21.83 -22.55 -1.71
CA PRO A 253 -22.13 -22.71 -0.28
C PRO A 253 -20.97 -23.26 0.55
N SER A 254 -20.14 -24.14 -0.05
CA SER A 254 -18.97 -24.74 0.63
C SER A 254 -17.78 -23.79 0.79
N LEU A 255 -17.76 -22.67 0.07
CA LEU A 255 -16.70 -21.67 0.10
C LEU A 255 -17.13 -20.36 0.77
N LYS A 256 -18.43 -20.21 1.08
CA LYS A 256 -18.93 -19.01 1.78
C LYS A 256 -18.31 -18.91 3.17
N PRO A 257 -17.64 -17.79 3.48
CA PRO A 257 -16.97 -17.63 4.78
C PRO A 257 -17.94 -17.35 5.93
N LEU A 258 -19.12 -16.79 5.63
CA LEU A 258 -20.12 -16.36 6.58
C LEU A 258 -21.54 -16.69 6.07
N PRO A 259 -22.54 -16.86 6.97
CA PRO A 259 -23.94 -16.96 6.59
C PRO A 259 -24.42 -15.71 5.82
N ASP A 260 -25.42 -15.88 4.95
CA ASP A 260 -25.93 -14.79 4.11
C ASP A 260 -26.47 -13.61 4.95
N GLU A 261 -27.14 -13.89 6.08
CA GLU A 261 -27.64 -12.86 7.01
C GLU A 261 -26.49 -11.95 7.53
N LYS A 262 -25.35 -12.55 7.88
CA LYS A 262 -24.16 -11.77 8.30
C LYS A 262 -23.55 -10.98 7.15
N LEU A 263 -23.53 -11.54 5.94
CA LEU A 263 -23.03 -10.83 4.75
C LEU A 263 -23.95 -9.67 4.38
N ASP A 264 -25.26 -9.79 4.62
CA ASP A 264 -26.26 -8.74 4.37
C ASP A 264 -26.08 -7.54 5.29
N SER A 265 -25.81 -7.78 6.57
CA SER A 265 -25.67 -6.73 7.58
C SER A 265 -24.23 -6.21 7.72
N LEU A 266 -23.21 -6.89 7.13
CA LEU A 266 -21.80 -6.64 7.40
C LEU A 266 -21.40 -5.17 7.27
N VAL A 267 -21.83 -4.50 6.22
CA VAL A 267 -21.42 -3.10 5.96
C VAL A 267 -21.98 -2.18 7.04
N GLN A 268 -23.26 -2.31 7.38
CA GLN A 268 -23.92 -1.49 8.39
C GLN A 268 -23.38 -1.75 9.80
N ASP A 269 -23.20 -3.03 10.14
CA ASP A 269 -22.68 -3.43 11.46
C ASP A 269 -21.22 -3.01 11.62
N LEU A 270 -20.42 -3.08 10.52
CA LEU A 270 -19.04 -2.64 10.51
C LEU A 270 -18.91 -1.11 10.66
N GLU A 271 -19.78 -0.33 9.99
CA GLU A 271 -19.82 1.12 10.16
C GLU A 271 -20.00 1.49 11.63
N THR A 272 -21.02 0.92 12.28
CA THR A 272 -21.28 1.11 13.69
C THR A 272 -20.08 0.73 14.56
N GLU A 273 -19.46 -0.44 14.32
CA GLU A 273 -18.29 -0.88 15.08
C GLU A 273 -17.10 0.10 14.92
N LEU A 274 -16.84 0.57 13.71
CA LEU A 274 -15.73 1.48 13.45
C LEU A 274 -15.96 2.90 14.01
N GLU A 275 -17.20 3.36 14.08
CA GLU A 275 -17.57 4.64 14.69
C GLU A 275 -17.52 4.59 16.22
N ASP A 276 -17.98 3.49 16.82
CA ASP A 276 -18.07 3.35 18.28
C ASP A 276 -16.75 2.93 18.92
N ILE A 277 -16.03 2.00 18.31
CA ILE A 277 -14.84 1.36 18.86
C ILE A 277 -13.61 1.72 18.05
N GLY A 278 -13.74 1.76 16.71
CA GLY A 278 -12.64 1.86 15.77
C GLY A 278 -11.82 0.57 15.67
N ALA A 279 -10.90 0.53 14.73
CA ALA A 279 -10.05 -0.63 14.47
C ALA A 279 -8.62 -0.23 14.10
N TYR A 280 -7.76 -1.24 13.95
CA TYR A 280 -6.43 -1.09 13.39
C TYR A 280 -6.28 -1.94 12.12
N PHE A 281 -5.73 -1.34 11.06
CA PHE A 281 -5.35 -2.04 9.84
C PHE A 281 -3.84 -2.24 9.85
N PRO A 282 -3.35 -3.50 9.84
CA PRO A 282 -1.93 -3.77 9.96
C PRO A 282 -1.21 -3.52 8.63
N MET A 283 -0.11 -2.80 8.68
CA MET A 283 0.83 -2.64 7.58
C MET A 283 2.19 -3.12 7.99
N ARG A 284 2.82 -3.87 7.11
CA ARG A 284 4.19 -4.32 7.26
C ARG A 284 5.03 -3.71 6.14
N PHE A 285 6.08 -3.00 6.52
CA PHE A 285 7.07 -2.45 5.61
C PHE A 285 8.35 -3.25 5.73
N ILE A 286 8.86 -3.73 4.61
CA ILE A 286 10.11 -4.49 4.53
C ILE A 286 10.98 -3.80 3.50
N TRP A 287 12.29 -3.68 3.80
CA TRP A 287 13.25 -3.12 2.85
C TRP A 287 14.57 -3.84 2.94
N GLY A 288 15.30 -3.86 1.81
CA GLY A 288 16.62 -4.49 1.71
C GLY A 288 17.45 -3.86 0.61
N ARG A 289 18.77 -4.02 0.70
CA ARG A 289 19.76 -3.43 -0.20
C ARG A 289 20.35 -4.49 -1.13
N LYS A 290 20.42 -4.19 -2.43
CA LYS A 290 21.18 -5.00 -3.37
C LYS A 290 22.68 -4.84 -3.06
N PRO A 291 23.48 -5.91 -2.96
CA PRO A 291 24.95 -5.81 -2.79
C PRO A 291 25.61 -4.90 -3.83
N LEU A 292 26.82 -4.39 -3.49
CA LEU A 292 27.63 -3.55 -4.37
C LEU A 292 28.25 -4.34 -5.53
#